data_850af0320a861ac1e2a5a791b612943d
#
_entry.id   850af0320a861ac1e2a5a791b612943d
#
_cell.length_a   1.000
_cell.length_b   1.000
_cell.length_c   1.000
_cell.angle_alpha   90.00
_cell.angle_beta   90.00
_cell.angle_gamma   90.00
#
_symmetry.space_group_name_H-M   'P 1'
#
loop_
_entity.id
_entity.type
_entity.pdbx_description
1 polymer ?
#
loop_
_entity_poly.entity_id
_entity_poly.type
_entity_poly.pdbx_seq_one_letter_code
_entity_poly.pdbx_strand_id
1 'polypeptide(L)'
;GVRTIGLCHGVQGGHRQIAEAFGLKKEEVDIICAGINHQTWYVQIRHNGEDLTGKLLEAFEQHPDFSRTEKVRIDMLRRFGYYSTESNGHLSEYVPWYRKRPEEIGQWIDLGSWINGETGGYLRVCTEGRNWFETEFPNWMKEPAMKYAPEERGEEHGSYIIESLETGRVYRGHFNVRNNGVIDNLPDDAIIEAPGYVDRNGVSMPLVGKLPLGPAAVCNVSISVQRLAVEAAINGDDKLLRQAFMMDPLVGAVCNPNEIWQMVDEMLVAQEKWLPQYAEAIAEAKARLAEGKRVPTKEGYQGAARLHVKSVEEMMQDREAANRNAGESDKGKERAKVSG
;
A
#
# COMPACT_ATOMS: atom_id res chain seq x y z
N GLY A 1 22.11 -5.02 20.71
CA GLY A 1 20.74 -4.62 20.46
C GLY A 1 20.17 -5.35 19.24
N VAL A 2 18.86 -5.43 19.14
CA VAL A 2 18.18 -6.03 17.97
C VAL A 2 18.25 -5.02 16.82
N ARG A 3 18.60 -5.48 15.62
CA ARG A 3 18.43 -4.69 14.39
C ARG A 3 17.10 -5.04 13.75
N THR A 4 16.34 -4.04 13.35
CA THR A 4 15.06 -4.19 12.65
C THR A 4 15.17 -3.65 11.24
N ILE A 5 14.59 -4.35 10.29
CA ILE A 5 14.50 -3.95 8.89
C ILE A 5 13.04 -4.15 8.48
N GLY A 6 12.41 -3.10 7.95
CA GLY A 6 11.09 -3.21 7.37
C GLY A 6 11.19 -3.73 5.93
N LEU A 7 10.23 -4.57 5.54
CA LEU A 7 10.15 -5.18 4.21
C LEU A 7 8.79 -4.91 3.60
N CYS A 8 8.78 -4.68 2.28
CA CYS A 8 7.57 -4.45 1.50
C CYS A 8 7.70 -5.07 0.10
N HIS A 9 6.58 -5.51 -0.47
CA HIS A 9 6.50 -6.10 -1.83
C HIS A 9 6.21 -5.05 -2.91
N GLY A 10 5.85 -3.83 -2.54
CA GLY A 10 5.41 -2.78 -3.49
C GLY A 10 6.43 -2.52 -4.59
N VAL A 11 7.71 -2.39 -4.23
CA VAL A 11 8.79 -2.20 -5.22
C VAL A 11 8.95 -3.40 -6.14
N GLN A 12 8.87 -4.62 -5.62
CA GLN A 12 8.98 -5.83 -6.45
C GLN A 12 7.80 -5.96 -7.41
N GLY A 13 6.59 -5.67 -6.94
CA GLY A 13 5.36 -5.69 -7.74
C GLY A 13 5.42 -4.70 -8.89
N GLY A 14 5.74 -3.44 -8.61
CA GLY A 14 5.87 -2.42 -9.64
C GLY A 14 7.03 -2.66 -10.60
N HIS A 15 8.14 -3.24 -10.14
CA HIS A 15 9.25 -3.65 -11.01
C HIS A 15 8.80 -4.69 -12.04
N ARG A 16 8.01 -5.70 -11.63
CA ARG A 16 7.42 -6.67 -12.57
C ARG A 16 6.51 -6.00 -13.59
N GLN A 17 5.61 -5.11 -13.13
CA GLN A 17 4.72 -4.36 -14.02
C GLN A 17 5.49 -3.51 -15.04
N ILE A 18 6.56 -2.84 -14.61
CA ILE A 18 7.43 -2.06 -15.51
C ILE A 18 8.05 -2.96 -16.57
N ALA A 19 8.64 -4.08 -16.17
CA ALA A 19 9.22 -5.04 -17.12
C ALA A 19 8.17 -5.57 -18.11
N GLU A 20 6.99 -5.96 -17.62
CA GLU A 20 5.87 -6.44 -18.41
C GLU A 20 5.38 -5.39 -19.42
N ALA A 21 5.27 -4.12 -18.99
CA ALA A 21 4.84 -3.02 -19.87
C ALA A 21 5.79 -2.82 -21.06
N PHE A 22 7.07 -3.17 -20.91
CA PHE A 22 8.05 -3.15 -22.00
C PHE A 22 8.23 -4.50 -22.70
N GLY A 23 7.50 -5.55 -22.31
CA GLY A 23 7.67 -6.90 -22.83
C GLY A 23 9.00 -7.55 -22.45
N LEU A 24 9.60 -7.15 -21.33
CA LEU A 24 10.89 -7.60 -20.80
C LEU A 24 10.70 -8.53 -19.61
N LYS A 25 11.76 -9.28 -19.27
CA LYS A 25 11.81 -10.00 -17.99
C LYS A 25 12.27 -9.03 -16.89
N LYS A 26 11.83 -9.28 -15.66
CA LYS A 26 12.19 -8.46 -14.50
C LYS A 26 13.72 -8.32 -14.32
N GLU A 27 14.46 -9.39 -14.56
CA GLU A 27 15.91 -9.47 -14.41
C GLU A 27 16.66 -8.66 -15.47
N GLU A 28 15.99 -8.27 -16.56
CA GLU A 28 16.56 -7.46 -17.65
C GLU A 28 16.39 -5.95 -17.41
N VAL A 29 15.65 -5.58 -16.38
CA VAL A 29 15.34 -4.17 -16.05
C VAL A 29 16.00 -3.77 -14.75
N ASP A 30 16.90 -2.80 -14.81
CA ASP A 30 17.48 -2.18 -13.62
C ASP A 30 16.64 -1.02 -13.14
N ILE A 31 16.41 -0.94 -11.83
CA ILE A 31 15.64 0.14 -11.21
C ILE A 31 16.39 0.80 -10.07
N ILE A 32 16.14 2.11 -9.89
CA ILE A 32 16.28 2.82 -8.62
C ILE A 32 14.89 3.30 -8.23
N CYS A 33 14.42 2.78 -7.10
CA CYS A 33 13.13 3.15 -6.53
C CYS A 33 13.36 3.63 -5.10
N ALA A 34 12.90 4.82 -4.75
CA ALA A 34 13.15 5.41 -3.44
C ALA A 34 12.01 6.33 -2.99
N GLY A 35 11.85 6.42 -1.67
CA GLY A 35 10.82 7.23 -1.03
C GLY A 35 10.56 6.75 0.39
N ILE A 36 9.31 6.56 0.75
CA ILE A 36 8.87 5.92 2.00
C ILE A 36 7.99 4.72 1.70
N ASN A 37 7.75 3.87 2.68
CA ASN A 37 6.90 2.68 2.51
C ASN A 37 5.55 3.04 1.87
N HIS A 38 5.17 2.31 0.83
CA HIS A 38 4.00 2.50 -0.02
C HIS A 38 3.95 3.83 -0.81
N GLN A 39 4.98 4.66 -0.71
CA GLN A 39 5.16 5.88 -1.50
C GLN A 39 6.62 5.98 -1.99
N THR A 40 7.13 4.91 -2.58
CA THR A 40 8.40 4.92 -3.31
C THR A 40 8.15 5.23 -4.78
N TRP A 41 9.16 5.82 -5.42
CA TRP A 41 9.08 6.32 -6.77
C TRP A 41 10.21 5.75 -7.61
N TYR A 42 9.89 5.23 -8.81
CA TYR A 42 10.88 4.73 -9.76
C TYR A 42 11.55 5.92 -10.43
N VAL A 43 12.68 6.35 -9.86
CA VAL A 43 13.42 7.54 -10.31
C VAL A 43 14.39 7.21 -11.44
N GLN A 44 14.72 5.94 -11.64
CA GLN A 44 15.51 5.45 -12.75
C GLN A 44 15.07 4.05 -13.16
N ILE A 45 14.92 3.85 -14.47
CA ILE A 45 14.56 2.57 -15.08
C ILE A 45 15.49 2.39 -16.28
N ARG A 46 16.25 1.28 -16.32
CA ARG A 46 17.21 1.00 -17.40
C ARG A 46 17.08 -0.42 -17.92
N HIS A 47 17.32 -0.57 -19.21
CA HIS A 47 17.50 -1.85 -19.87
C HIS A 47 18.71 -1.78 -20.79
N ASN A 48 19.70 -2.66 -20.63
CA ASN A 48 20.94 -2.67 -21.39
C ASN A 48 21.64 -1.32 -21.50
N GLY A 49 21.61 -0.52 -20.42
CA GLY A 49 22.21 0.81 -20.36
C GLY A 49 21.33 1.93 -20.91
N GLU A 50 20.25 1.63 -21.62
CA GLU A 50 19.29 2.62 -22.09
C GLU A 50 18.34 3.05 -20.96
N ASP A 51 18.08 4.37 -20.84
CA ASP A 51 17.11 4.93 -19.90
C ASP A 51 15.70 4.81 -20.48
N LEU A 52 14.84 4.04 -19.83
CA LEU A 52 13.45 3.83 -20.21
C LEU A 52 12.46 4.74 -19.45
N THR A 53 12.94 5.53 -18.49
CA THR A 53 12.08 6.34 -17.61
C THR A 53 11.12 7.24 -18.40
N GLY A 54 11.60 7.89 -19.45
CA GLY A 54 10.80 8.76 -20.30
C GLY A 54 9.79 8.04 -21.21
N LYS A 55 9.93 6.74 -21.41
CA LYS A 55 9.04 5.90 -22.27
C LYS A 55 7.96 5.19 -21.46
N LEU A 56 8.04 5.26 -20.13
CA LEU A 56 7.19 4.46 -19.25
C LEU A 56 5.71 4.80 -19.37
N LEU A 57 5.38 6.10 -19.49
CA LEU A 57 4.00 6.54 -19.61
C LEU A 57 3.32 5.93 -20.83
N GLU A 58 3.96 6.00 -21.98
CA GLU A 58 3.44 5.42 -23.23
C GLU A 58 3.26 3.90 -23.11
N ALA A 59 4.25 3.21 -22.53
CA ALA A 59 4.18 1.76 -22.34
C ALA A 59 2.99 1.34 -21.47
N PHE A 60 2.71 2.07 -20.37
CA PHE A 60 1.56 1.78 -19.51
C PHE A 60 0.22 2.13 -20.15
N GLU A 61 0.16 3.25 -20.91
CA GLU A 61 -1.07 3.67 -21.61
C GLU A 61 -1.46 2.71 -22.73
N GLN A 62 -0.47 2.10 -23.39
CA GLN A 62 -0.69 1.12 -24.46
C GLN A 62 -0.89 -0.31 -23.96
N HIS A 63 -0.57 -0.60 -22.68
CA HIS A 63 -0.71 -1.94 -22.14
C HIS A 63 -2.19 -2.30 -21.97
N PRO A 64 -2.66 -3.46 -22.46
CA PRO A 64 -4.08 -3.82 -22.51
C PRO A 64 -4.74 -3.88 -21.11
N ASP A 65 -4.01 -4.31 -20.09
CA ASP A 65 -4.52 -4.45 -18.74
C ASP A 65 -4.17 -3.22 -17.87
N PHE A 66 -2.92 -2.76 -17.87
CA PHE A 66 -2.49 -1.66 -16.99
C PHE A 66 -3.17 -0.34 -17.32
N SER A 67 -3.46 -0.05 -18.59
CA SER A 67 -4.24 1.14 -19.00
C SER A 67 -5.60 1.22 -18.29
N ARG A 68 -6.16 0.07 -17.91
CA ARG A 68 -7.44 -0.04 -17.21
C ARG A 68 -7.30 -0.14 -15.69
N THR A 69 -6.32 -0.92 -15.21
CA THR A 69 -6.18 -1.23 -13.78
C THR A 69 -5.32 -0.23 -13.02
N GLU A 70 -4.40 0.48 -13.68
CA GLU A 70 -3.42 1.37 -13.04
C GLU A 70 -3.68 2.87 -13.29
N LYS A 71 -4.94 3.26 -13.42
CA LYS A 71 -5.35 4.63 -13.81
C LYS A 71 -4.81 5.73 -12.91
N VAL A 72 -4.84 5.54 -11.59
CA VAL A 72 -4.28 6.49 -10.61
C VAL A 72 -2.77 6.59 -10.79
N ARG A 73 -2.08 5.46 -10.89
CA ARG A 73 -0.62 5.42 -11.03
C ARG A 73 -0.17 6.01 -12.37
N ILE A 74 -0.91 5.75 -13.45
CA ILE A 74 -0.67 6.35 -14.77
C ILE A 74 -0.91 7.87 -14.72
N ASP A 75 -1.98 8.33 -14.08
CA ASP A 75 -2.25 9.76 -13.95
C ASP A 75 -1.18 10.46 -13.09
N MET A 76 -0.73 9.82 -12.01
CA MET A 76 0.39 10.31 -11.21
C MET A 76 1.68 10.35 -12.03
N LEU A 77 1.99 9.30 -12.80
CA LEU A 77 3.13 9.29 -13.71
C LEU A 77 3.08 10.44 -14.73
N ARG A 78 1.91 10.68 -15.32
CA ARG A 78 1.70 11.79 -16.28
C ARG A 78 1.94 13.17 -15.64
N ARG A 79 1.48 13.37 -14.39
CA ARG A 79 1.53 14.68 -13.71
C ARG A 79 2.82 14.92 -12.95
N PHE A 80 3.39 13.89 -12.34
CA PHE A 80 4.59 13.98 -11.52
C PHE A 80 5.86 13.52 -12.24
N GLY A 81 5.72 12.87 -13.38
CA GLY A 81 6.84 12.38 -14.19
C GLY A 81 7.47 11.06 -13.69
N TYR A 82 6.96 10.47 -12.60
CA TYR A 82 7.52 9.27 -11.99
C TYR A 82 6.42 8.28 -11.60
N TYR A 83 6.68 7.01 -11.84
CA TYR A 83 5.79 5.93 -11.44
C TYR A 83 5.98 5.63 -9.96
N SER A 84 4.89 5.47 -9.25
CA SER A 84 4.90 5.19 -7.81
C SER A 84 4.66 3.72 -7.54
N THR A 85 5.22 3.24 -6.44
CA THR A 85 4.75 2.02 -5.86
C THR A 85 3.38 2.23 -5.25
N GLU A 86 2.83 1.33 -4.88
CA GLU A 86 1.84 0.49 -4.32
C GLU A 86 0.79 0.14 -5.39
N SER A 87 -0.33 -0.45 -4.97
CA SER A 87 -1.44 -0.69 -5.88
C SER A 87 -2.14 0.61 -6.28
N ASN A 88 -2.90 0.55 -7.35
CA ASN A 88 -3.70 1.67 -7.83
C ASN A 88 -4.62 2.25 -6.73
N GLY A 89 -5.26 1.38 -5.95
CA GLY A 89 -6.15 1.77 -4.86
C GLY A 89 -5.43 2.41 -3.69
N HIS A 90 -4.35 1.79 -3.21
CA HIS A 90 -3.60 2.34 -2.09
C HIS A 90 -2.99 3.70 -2.41
N LEU A 91 -2.42 3.90 -3.60
CA LEU A 91 -1.93 5.23 -3.98
C LEU A 91 -3.05 6.28 -3.92
N SER A 92 -4.27 5.92 -4.31
CA SER A 92 -5.43 6.83 -4.23
C SER A 92 -5.80 7.22 -2.80
N GLU A 93 -5.40 6.44 -1.80
CA GLU A 93 -5.64 6.69 -0.37
C GLU A 93 -4.56 7.59 0.26
N TYR A 94 -3.34 7.60 -0.31
CA TYR A 94 -2.24 8.42 0.21
C TYR A 94 -2.21 9.85 -0.33
N VAL A 95 -3.08 10.19 -1.28
CA VAL A 95 -3.13 11.51 -1.90
C VAL A 95 -4.55 12.08 -1.91
N PRO A 96 -4.73 13.40 -1.90
CA PRO A 96 -6.05 14.01 -1.65
C PRO A 96 -6.94 14.12 -2.89
N TRP A 97 -6.59 13.50 -4.03
CA TRP A 97 -7.21 13.89 -5.30
C TRP A 97 -8.26 12.92 -5.82
N TYR A 98 -8.10 11.61 -5.64
CA TYR A 98 -8.86 10.59 -6.38
C TYR A 98 -10.10 10.07 -5.65
N ARG A 99 -10.25 10.37 -4.36
CA ARG A 99 -11.36 9.91 -3.52
C ARG A 99 -12.21 11.04 -2.92
N LYS A 100 -12.06 12.25 -3.42
CA LYS A 100 -12.80 13.43 -2.95
C LYS A 100 -14.29 13.33 -3.18
N ARG A 101 -14.70 12.75 -4.30
CA ARG A 101 -16.06 12.70 -4.77
C ARG A 101 -16.44 11.26 -5.04
N PRO A 102 -17.45 10.73 -4.33
CA PRO A 102 -17.88 9.33 -4.48
C PRO A 102 -18.21 8.94 -5.91
N GLU A 103 -18.84 9.85 -6.66
CA GLU A 103 -19.26 9.65 -8.04
C GLU A 103 -18.08 9.55 -9.05
N GLU A 104 -16.92 10.02 -8.66
CA GLU A 104 -15.72 9.98 -9.50
C GLU A 104 -14.83 8.74 -9.23
N ILE A 105 -15.04 8.02 -8.13
CA ILE A 105 -14.16 6.90 -7.73
C ILE A 105 -14.07 5.86 -8.85
N GLY A 106 -15.17 5.49 -9.47
CA GLY A 106 -15.21 4.51 -10.56
C GLY A 106 -14.45 4.91 -11.82
N GLN A 107 -14.08 6.20 -11.97
CA GLN A 107 -13.21 6.65 -13.07
C GLN A 107 -11.76 6.23 -12.85
N TRP A 108 -11.33 6.13 -11.60
CA TRP A 108 -9.96 5.89 -11.18
C TRP A 108 -9.69 4.45 -10.75
N ILE A 109 -10.71 3.80 -10.17
CA ILE A 109 -10.59 2.49 -9.53
C ILE A 109 -11.51 1.51 -10.25
N ASP A 110 -10.98 0.35 -10.60
CA ASP A 110 -11.76 -0.74 -11.17
C ASP A 110 -12.52 -1.46 -10.03
N LEU A 111 -13.76 -1.05 -9.84
CA LEU A 111 -14.64 -1.60 -8.79
C LEU A 111 -15.06 -3.06 -9.04
N GLY A 112 -14.84 -3.57 -10.24
CA GLY A 112 -15.09 -4.97 -10.59
C GLY A 112 -13.95 -5.91 -10.22
N SER A 113 -12.77 -5.38 -9.98
CA SER A 113 -11.59 -6.15 -9.56
C SER A 113 -11.48 -6.18 -8.05
N TRP A 114 -11.22 -7.38 -7.48
CA TRP A 114 -10.90 -7.46 -6.06
C TRP A 114 -9.45 -7.06 -5.86
N ILE A 115 -9.25 -5.89 -5.29
CA ILE A 115 -7.93 -5.40 -4.89
C ILE A 115 -8.05 -4.93 -3.43
N ASN A 116 -7.08 -5.30 -2.61
CA ASN A 116 -7.01 -4.88 -1.21
C ASN A 116 -7.08 -3.35 -1.13
N GLY A 117 -7.97 -2.84 -0.24
CA GLY A 117 -8.14 -1.41 -0.01
C GLY A 117 -9.04 -0.69 -1.02
N GLU A 118 -9.21 -1.18 -2.25
CA GLU A 118 -9.98 -0.47 -3.29
C GLU A 118 -11.49 -0.64 -3.16
N THR A 119 -11.93 -1.84 -2.79
CA THR A 119 -13.35 -2.23 -2.79
C THR A 119 -13.85 -2.71 -1.43
N GLY A 120 -13.22 -2.27 -0.34
CA GLY A 120 -13.49 -2.83 0.99
C GLY A 120 -12.93 -4.23 1.18
N GLY A 121 -12.03 -4.68 0.33
CA GLY A 121 -11.42 -6.01 0.40
C GLY A 121 -10.69 -6.28 1.72
N TYR A 122 -10.11 -5.25 2.34
CA TYR A 122 -9.51 -5.39 3.67
C TYR A 122 -10.55 -5.71 4.75
N LEU A 123 -11.68 -5.03 4.74
CA LEU A 123 -12.80 -5.34 5.63
C LEU A 123 -13.29 -6.78 5.44
N ARG A 124 -13.33 -7.24 4.19
CA ARG A 124 -13.64 -8.62 3.84
C ARG A 124 -12.63 -9.61 4.43
N VAL A 125 -11.33 -9.36 4.25
CA VAL A 125 -10.29 -10.21 4.87
C VAL A 125 -10.46 -10.25 6.38
N CYS A 126 -10.73 -9.13 7.04
CA CYS A 126 -10.97 -9.06 8.47
C CYS A 126 -12.25 -9.79 8.91
N THR A 127 -13.28 -9.84 8.08
CA THR A 127 -14.56 -10.47 8.42
C THR A 127 -14.62 -11.94 8.01
N GLU A 128 -14.20 -12.29 6.80
CA GLU A 128 -14.17 -13.68 6.31
C GLU A 128 -13.00 -14.48 6.92
N GLY A 129 -11.85 -13.86 7.11
CA GLY A 129 -10.70 -14.47 7.77
C GLY A 129 -10.84 -14.58 9.29
N ARG A 130 -11.89 -14.00 9.87
CA ARG A 130 -12.12 -13.94 11.30
C ARG A 130 -12.13 -15.29 11.99
N ASN A 131 -12.67 -16.28 11.32
CA ASN A 131 -12.82 -17.62 11.83
C ASN A 131 -11.82 -18.60 11.18
N TRP A 132 -10.83 -18.11 10.41
CA TRP A 132 -9.88 -18.98 9.69
C TRP A 132 -9.15 -19.95 10.60
N PHE A 133 -8.72 -19.51 11.77
CA PHE A 133 -8.08 -20.37 12.75
C PHE A 133 -9.02 -21.42 13.34
N GLU A 134 -10.30 -21.16 13.39
CA GLU A 134 -11.31 -22.10 13.91
C GLU A 134 -11.75 -23.10 12.85
N THR A 135 -11.88 -22.68 11.59
CA THR A 135 -12.45 -23.47 10.49
C THR A 135 -11.41 -24.14 9.60
N GLU A 136 -10.44 -23.38 9.09
CA GLU A 136 -9.51 -23.86 8.08
C GLU A 136 -8.18 -24.36 8.68
N PHE A 137 -7.64 -23.67 9.67
CA PHE A 137 -6.37 -24.04 10.28
C PHE A 137 -6.34 -25.46 10.85
N PRO A 138 -7.38 -25.97 11.55
CA PRO A 138 -7.42 -27.37 12.00
C PRO A 138 -7.37 -28.39 10.86
N ASN A 139 -7.88 -28.05 9.70
CA ASN A 139 -7.80 -28.92 8.51
C ASN A 139 -6.41 -28.85 7.89
N TRP A 140 -5.87 -27.65 7.75
CA TRP A 140 -4.50 -27.42 7.26
C TRP A 140 -3.44 -28.14 8.10
N MET A 141 -3.61 -28.16 9.43
CA MET A 141 -2.73 -28.90 10.34
C MET A 141 -2.76 -30.42 10.17
N LYS A 142 -3.76 -30.97 9.46
CA LYS A 142 -3.85 -32.40 9.13
C LYS A 142 -3.17 -32.75 7.82
N GLU A 143 -2.85 -31.76 7.02
CA GLU A 143 -2.15 -31.97 5.76
C GLU A 143 -0.71 -32.45 6.01
N PRO A 144 -0.14 -33.26 5.09
CA PRO A 144 1.25 -33.64 5.19
C PRO A 144 2.15 -32.40 5.26
N ALA A 145 3.20 -32.45 6.04
CA ALA A 145 4.18 -31.37 6.09
C ALA A 145 4.67 -31.03 4.67
N MET A 146 4.61 -29.76 4.31
CA MET A 146 5.12 -29.31 3.02
C MET A 146 6.58 -29.68 2.86
N LYS A 147 6.91 -30.30 1.74
CA LYS A 147 8.31 -30.54 1.37
C LYS A 147 8.81 -29.27 0.71
N TYR A 148 9.73 -28.60 1.38
CA TYR A 148 10.39 -27.44 0.82
C TYR A 148 11.57 -27.88 -0.03
N ALA A 149 11.55 -27.57 -1.31
CA ALA A 149 12.72 -27.65 -2.17
C ALA A 149 13.44 -26.29 -2.19
N PRO A 150 14.76 -26.24 -2.04
CA PRO A 150 15.51 -24.97 -2.10
C PRO A 150 15.27 -24.20 -3.40
N GLU A 151 14.94 -24.91 -4.48
CA GLU A 151 14.66 -24.38 -5.81
C GLU A 151 13.29 -23.65 -5.88
N GLU A 152 12.38 -23.99 -4.97
CA GLU A 152 11.03 -23.41 -4.84
C GLU A 152 10.99 -22.24 -3.88
N ARG A 153 12.15 -21.67 -3.54
CA ARG A 153 12.26 -20.51 -2.67
C ARG A 153 11.48 -19.33 -3.24
N GLY A 154 10.57 -18.80 -2.45
CA GLY A 154 9.77 -17.63 -2.81
C GLY A 154 10.59 -16.34 -2.94
N GLU A 155 9.94 -15.26 -3.37
CA GLU A 155 10.56 -13.94 -3.56
C GLU A 155 10.71 -13.13 -2.25
N GLU A 156 10.41 -13.72 -1.09
CA GLU A 156 10.44 -13.05 0.21
C GLU A 156 11.86 -12.62 0.59
N HIS A 157 12.04 -11.33 0.85
CA HIS A 157 13.33 -10.74 1.22
C HIS A 157 13.97 -11.40 2.44
N GLY A 158 13.16 -11.79 3.44
CA GLY A 158 13.66 -12.29 4.73
C GLY A 158 14.62 -13.46 4.60
N SER A 159 14.29 -14.45 3.77
CA SER A 159 15.12 -15.63 3.58
C SER A 159 16.46 -15.30 2.90
N TYR A 160 16.47 -14.36 1.93
CA TYR A 160 17.70 -13.92 1.27
C TYR A 160 18.58 -13.07 2.18
N ILE A 161 17.98 -12.27 3.06
CA ILE A 161 18.70 -11.49 4.07
C ILE A 161 19.42 -12.42 5.04
N ILE A 162 18.71 -13.44 5.57
CA ILE A 162 19.31 -14.44 6.48
C ILE A 162 20.47 -15.16 5.79
N GLU A 163 20.27 -15.63 4.57
CA GLU A 163 21.35 -16.27 3.80
C GLU A 163 22.56 -15.36 3.64
N SER A 164 22.33 -14.08 3.32
CA SER A 164 23.42 -13.12 3.12
C SER A 164 24.22 -12.86 4.39
N LEU A 165 23.55 -12.74 5.52
CA LEU A 165 24.18 -12.55 6.83
C LEU A 165 25.03 -13.76 7.22
N GLU A 166 24.57 -14.98 6.94
CA GLU A 166 25.26 -16.21 7.29
C GLU A 166 26.41 -16.55 6.33
N THR A 167 26.17 -16.44 5.01
CA THR A 167 27.10 -16.91 3.99
C THR A 167 28.05 -15.81 3.47
N GLY A 168 27.66 -14.54 3.59
CA GLY A 168 28.33 -13.40 2.97
C GLY A 168 27.99 -13.21 1.48
N ARG A 169 27.07 -14.02 0.92
CA ARG A 169 26.54 -13.77 -0.43
C ARG A 169 25.79 -12.47 -0.44
N VAL A 170 26.09 -11.58 -1.38
CA VAL A 170 25.44 -10.27 -1.46
C VAL A 170 24.01 -10.42 -1.98
N TYR A 171 23.06 -9.87 -1.24
CA TYR A 171 21.68 -9.72 -1.68
C TYR A 171 21.35 -8.23 -1.86
N ARG A 172 20.75 -7.87 -2.99
CA ARG A 172 20.23 -6.52 -3.26
C ARG A 172 18.72 -6.52 -3.14
N GLY A 173 18.19 -5.60 -2.34
CA GLY A 173 16.75 -5.43 -2.17
C GLY A 173 16.39 -3.96 -2.00
N HIS A 174 15.16 -3.72 -1.57
CA HIS A 174 14.69 -2.42 -1.08
C HIS A 174 14.26 -2.60 0.36
N PHE A 175 14.73 -1.74 1.24
CA PHE A 175 14.55 -1.91 2.67
C PHE A 175 14.00 -0.65 3.30
N ASN A 176 13.13 -0.84 4.30
CA ASN A 176 12.61 0.22 5.13
C ASN A 176 13.54 0.42 6.32
N VAL A 177 14.29 1.51 6.31
CA VAL A 177 15.27 1.86 7.32
C VAL A 177 15.24 3.36 7.61
N ARG A 178 15.87 3.77 8.72
CA ARG A 178 16.05 5.19 9.00
C ARG A 178 16.88 5.86 7.89
N ASN A 179 16.48 7.06 7.46
CA ASN A 179 17.08 7.77 6.33
C ASN A 179 18.59 8.03 6.53
N ASN A 180 18.99 8.65 7.63
CA ASN A 180 20.40 8.96 7.90
C ASN A 180 21.15 9.54 6.69
N GLY A 181 20.50 10.40 5.91
CA GLY A 181 21.10 11.05 4.74
C GLY A 181 21.11 10.22 3.45
N VAL A 182 20.47 9.08 3.37
CA VAL A 182 20.34 8.28 2.12
C VAL A 182 19.56 9.04 1.05
N ILE A 183 18.50 9.75 1.47
CA ILE A 183 17.69 10.63 0.64
C ILE A 183 17.82 12.05 1.19
N ASP A 184 18.52 12.94 0.47
CA ASP A 184 18.94 14.26 0.96
C ASP A 184 17.79 15.20 1.33
N ASN A 185 16.65 15.12 0.64
CA ASN A 185 15.52 16.03 0.81
C ASN A 185 14.33 15.40 1.54
N LEU A 186 14.59 14.31 2.27
CA LEU A 186 13.69 13.77 3.30
C LEU A 186 14.38 13.89 4.68
N PRO A 187 13.62 14.01 5.78
CA PRO A 187 14.19 14.12 7.12
C PRO A 187 15.07 12.92 7.51
N ASP A 188 16.17 13.15 8.21
CA ASP A 188 17.14 12.11 8.60
C ASP A 188 16.56 11.03 9.52
N ASP A 189 15.56 11.35 10.29
CA ASP A 189 14.88 10.44 11.22
C ASP A 189 13.65 9.74 10.61
N ALA A 190 13.26 10.08 9.39
CA ALA A 190 12.19 9.38 8.69
C ALA A 190 12.60 7.94 8.36
N ILE A 191 11.62 7.05 8.33
CA ILE A 191 11.80 5.70 7.78
C ILE A 191 11.57 5.79 6.28
N ILE A 192 12.62 5.52 5.52
CA ILE A 192 12.60 5.51 4.06
C ILE A 192 12.59 4.09 3.52
N GLU A 193 12.13 3.93 2.29
CA GLU A 193 12.33 2.72 1.49
C GLU A 193 13.24 3.04 0.31
N ALA A 194 14.38 2.36 0.25
CA ALA A 194 15.42 2.63 -0.73
C ALA A 194 16.24 1.37 -1.05
N PRO A 195 16.99 1.37 -2.19
CA PRO A 195 17.88 0.26 -2.51
C PRO A 195 18.92 0.03 -1.40
N GLY A 196 19.20 -1.22 -1.12
CA GLY A 196 20.21 -1.61 -0.15
C GLY A 196 20.84 -2.96 -0.51
N TYR A 197 21.99 -3.22 0.11
CA TYR A 197 22.73 -4.47 0.00
C TYR A 197 22.87 -5.11 1.37
N VAL A 198 22.78 -6.41 1.40
CA VAL A 198 23.02 -7.20 2.61
C VAL A 198 24.16 -8.17 2.35
N ASP A 199 25.09 -8.23 3.26
CA ASP A 199 26.15 -9.23 3.31
C ASP A 199 26.43 -9.64 4.77
N ARG A 200 27.53 -10.34 5.04
CA ARG A 200 27.91 -10.76 6.40
C ARG A 200 28.11 -9.59 7.37
N ASN A 201 28.38 -8.38 6.87
CA ASN A 201 28.55 -7.19 7.70
C ASN A 201 27.22 -6.50 8.05
N GLY A 202 26.13 -6.92 7.45
CA GLY A 202 24.80 -6.34 7.67
C GLY A 202 24.24 -5.62 6.45
N VAL A 203 23.39 -4.62 6.70
CA VAL A 203 22.74 -3.82 5.65
C VAL A 203 23.55 -2.57 5.35
N SER A 204 23.81 -2.36 4.07
CA SER A 204 24.46 -1.16 3.53
C SER A 204 23.50 -0.44 2.59
N MET A 205 23.26 0.85 2.85
CA MET A 205 22.38 1.69 2.04
C MET A 205 23.22 2.64 1.19
N PRO A 206 23.21 2.51 -0.15
CA PRO A 206 23.83 3.49 -1.02
C PRO A 206 23.07 4.81 -0.97
N LEU A 207 23.78 5.93 -1.16
CA LEU A 207 23.16 7.23 -1.28
C LEU A 207 22.28 7.28 -2.55
N VAL A 208 21.05 7.71 -2.38
CA VAL A 208 20.12 7.97 -3.49
C VAL A 208 20.24 9.42 -3.96
N GLY A 209 20.60 10.32 -3.05
CA GLY A 209 20.61 11.76 -3.29
C GLY A 209 19.21 12.37 -3.17
N LYS A 210 18.91 13.38 -3.97
CA LYS A 210 17.62 14.09 -3.89
C LYS A 210 16.55 13.39 -4.72
N LEU A 211 15.42 13.11 -4.10
CA LEU A 211 14.21 12.80 -4.86
C LEU A 211 13.75 14.01 -5.69
N PRO A 212 13.06 13.81 -6.82
CA PRO A 212 12.34 14.87 -7.50
C PRO A 212 11.39 15.60 -6.55
N LEU A 213 11.21 16.92 -6.73
CA LEU A 213 10.51 17.77 -5.75
C LEU A 213 9.06 17.32 -5.51
N GLY A 214 8.32 16.95 -6.56
CA GLY A 214 6.94 16.47 -6.43
C GLY A 214 6.83 15.21 -5.58
N PRO A 215 7.51 14.11 -5.93
CA PRO A 215 7.64 12.92 -5.11
C PRO A 215 8.08 13.19 -3.66
N ALA A 216 9.10 14.02 -3.46
CA ALA A 216 9.55 14.37 -2.12
C ALA A 216 8.48 15.11 -1.30
N ALA A 217 7.72 16.00 -1.92
CA ALA A 217 6.62 16.70 -1.26
C ALA A 217 5.52 15.76 -0.80
N VAL A 218 5.13 14.78 -1.63
CA VAL A 218 4.17 13.74 -1.26
C VAL A 218 4.68 12.91 -0.07
N CYS A 219 5.93 12.46 -0.11
CA CYS A 219 6.54 11.73 1.00
C CYS A 219 6.56 12.57 2.30
N ASN A 220 6.93 13.85 2.23
CA ASN A 220 7.03 14.71 3.41
C ASN A 220 5.67 14.95 4.09
N VAL A 221 4.57 15.00 3.33
CA VAL A 221 3.23 15.06 3.93
C VAL A 221 2.97 13.83 4.80
N SER A 222 3.19 12.63 4.24
CA SER A 222 2.98 11.37 4.98
C SER A 222 3.95 11.21 6.15
N ILE A 223 5.22 11.63 6.01
CA ILE A 223 6.18 11.64 7.13
C ILE A 223 5.67 12.53 8.27
N SER A 224 5.09 13.69 7.95
CA SER A 224 4.52 14.59 8.96
C SER A 224 3.35 13.96 9.69
N VAL A 225 2.45 13.28 8.98
CA VAL A 225 1.33 12.52 9.57
C VAL A 225 1.84 11.42 10.50
N GLN A 226 2.81 10.63 10.03
CA GLN A 226 3.41 9.56 10.82
C GLN A 226 4.05 10.06 12.11
N ARG A 227 4.79 11.18 12.06
CA ARG A 227 5.38 11.80 13.24
C ARG A 227 4.35 12.25 14.26
N LEU A 228 3.32 12.97 13.80
CA LEU A 228 2.21 13.39 14.67
C LEU A 228 1.53 12.18 15.32
N ALA A 229 1.27 11.13 14.56
CA ALA A 229 0.62 9.93 15.08
C ALA A 229 1.49 9.18 16.10
N VAL A 230 2.80 9.07 15.86
CA VAL A 230 3.74 8.41 16.78
C VAL A 230 3.87 9.22 18.09
N GLU A 231 4.09 10.51 17.99
CA GLU A 231 4.18 11.38 19.18
C GLU A 231 2.88 11.39 19.98
N ALA A 232 1.74 11.47 19.29
CA ALA A 232 0.43 11.37 19.94
C ALA A 232 0.28 10.04 20.70
N ALA A 233 0.67 8.93 20.08
CA ALA A 233 0.54 7.60 20.68
C ALA A 233 1.46 7.40 21.90
N ILE A 234 2.71 7.89 21.83
CA ILE A 234 3.69 7.77 22.91
C ILE A 234 3.28 8.60 24.13
N ASN A 235 2.76 9.81 23.89
CA ASN A 235 2.46 10.76 24.95
C ASN A 235 0.98 10.74 25.42
N GLY A 236 0.11 9.99 24.73
CA GLY A 236 -1.34 10.04 25.00
C GLY A 236 -1.97 11.39 24.64
N ASP A 237 -1.36 12.14 23.70
CA ASP A 237 -1.79 13.48 23.32
C ASP A 237 -2.88 13.41 22.25
N ASP A 238 -4.14 13.59 22.66
CA ASP A 238 -5.28 13.56 21.74
C ASP A 238 -5.33 14.76 20.78
N LYS A 239 -4.69 15.89 21.15
CA LYS A 239 -4.60 17.05 20.25
C LYS A 239 -3.68 16.77 19.07
N LEU A 240 -2.51 16.18 19.34
CA LEU A 240 -1.61 15.72 18.27
C LEU A 240 -2.28 14.64 17.42
N LEU A 241 -3.03 13.72 18.04
CA LEU A 241 -3.79 12.69 17.31
C LEU A 241 -4.76 13.34 16.32
N ARG A 242 -5.55 14.32 16.76
CA ARG A 242 -6.49 15.06 15.91
C ARG A 242 -5.78 15.81 14.78
N GLN A 243 -4.63 16.40 15.08
CA GLN A 243 -3.80 17.07 14.07
C GLN A 243 -3.27 16.08 13.03
N ALA A 244 -2.89 14.86 13.44
CA ALA A 244 -2.49 13.80 12.50
C ALA A 244 -3.63 13.48 11.53
N PHE A 245 -4.86 13.31 12.01
CA PHE A 245 -6.03 13.10 11.16
C PHE A 245 -6.31 14.29 10.24
N MET A 246 -6.15 15.53 10.72
CA MET A 246 -6.32 16.72 9.88
C MET A 246 -5.28 16.83 8.76
N MET A 247 -4.06 16.37 9.02
CA MET A 247 -2.96 16.41 8.05
C MET A 247 -2.96 15.20 7.12
N ASP A 248 -3.73 14.14 7.42
CA ASP A 248 -3.87 13.01 6.52
C ASP A 248 -4.51 13.44 5.19
N PRO A 249 -3.89 13.15 4.04
CA PRO A 249 -4.35 13.65 2.75
C PRO A 249 -5.77 13.21 2.38
N LEU A 250 -6.14 11.97 2.69
CA LEU A 250 -7.47 11.47 2.38
C LEU A 250 -8.52 12.05 3.32
N VAL A 251 -8.25 12.03 4.63
CA VAL A 251 -9.16 12.58 5.64
C VAL A 251 -9.38 14.06 5.41
N GLY A 252 -8.33 14.84 5.18
CA GLY A 252 -8.42 16.27 4.89
C GLY A 252 -9.11 16.60 3.57
N ALA A 253 -9.15 15.68 2.61
CA ALA A 253 -9.87 15.85 1.36
C ALA A 253 -11.39 15.59 1.49
N VAL A 254 -11.78 14.73 2.43
CA VAL A 254 -13.16 14.19 2.55
C VAL A 254 -13.92 14.84 3.71
N CYS A 255 -13.25 15.10 4.84
CA CYS A 255 -13.87 15.53 6.08
C CYS A 255 -13.54 17.01 6.40
N ASN A 256 -14.50 17.72 6.98
CA ASN A 256 -14.25 19.02 7.59
C ASN A 256 -13.73 18.86 9.05
N PRO A 257 -13.20 19.93 9.67
CA PRO A 257 -12.63 19.82 11.02
C PRO A 257 -13.57 19.24 12.09
N ASN A 258 -14.86 19.55 12.04
CA ASN A 258 -15.83 19.04 13.03
C ASN A 258 -16.10 17.54 12.83
N GLU A 259 -16.15 17.09 11.56
CA GLU A 259 -16.28 15.66 11.24
C GLU A 259 -15.04 14.88 11.71
N ILE A 260 -13.84 15.45 11.54
CA ILE A 260 -12.60 14.84 12.02
C ILE A 260 -12.60 14.72 13.55
N TRP A 261 -13.02 15.78 14.25
CA TRP A 261 -13.10 15.77 15.73
C TRP A 261 -14.05 14.70 16.23
N GLN A 262 -15.25 14.63 15.66
CA GLN A 262 -16.23 13.59 16.01
C GLN A 262 -15.71 12.18 15.67
N MET A 263 -15.11 11.99 14.51
CA MET A 263 -14.53 10.70 14.10
C MET A 263 -13.48 10.21 15.10
N VAL A 264 -12.58 11.11 15.56
CA VAL A 264 -11.58 10.75 16.55
C VAL A 264 -12.23 10.40 17.89
N ASP A 265 -13.25 11.14 18.33
CA ASP A 265 -14.00 10.81 19.54
C ASP A 265 -14.63 9.41 19.45
N GLU A 266 -15.30 9.11 18.35
CA GLU A 266 -15.94 7.82 18.12
C GLU A 266 -14.90 6.67 18.09
N MET A 267 -13.76 6.88 17.45
CA MET A 267 -12.69 5.89 17.38
C MET A 267 -12.02 5.65 18.74
N LEU A 268 -11.75 6.71 19.52
CA LEU A 268 -11.18 6.60 20.86
C LEU A 268 -12.09 5.79 21.78
N VAL A 269 -13.40 6.07 21.75
CA VAL A 269 -14.38 5.34 22.57
C VAL A 269 -14.53 3.89 22.12
N ALA A 270 -14.59 3.64 20.82
CA ALA A 270 -14.72 2.29 20.27
C ALA A 270 -13.50 1.40 20.55
N GLN A 271 -12.32 2.01 20.70
CA GLN A 271 -11.05 1.32 20.89
C GLN A 271 -10.50 1.45 22.33
N GLU A 272 -11.28 1.95 23.27
CA GLU A 272 -10.90 2.20 24.67
C GLU A 272 -10.07 1.07 25.29
N LYS A 273 -10.45 -0.17 25.03
CA LYS A 273 -9.78 -1.36 25.58
C LYS A 273 -8.28 -1.44 25.22
N TRP A 274 -7.89 -0.87 24.10
CA TRP A 274 -6.53 -0.95 23.57
C TRP A 274 -5.74 0.36 23.66
N LEU A 275 -6.37 1.42 24.17
CA LEU A 275 -5.82 2.77 24.20
C LEU A 275 -5.72 3.34 25.62
N PRO A 276 -5.06 2.64 26.57
CA PRO A 276 -5.01 3.08 27.98
C PRO A 276 -4.32 4.44 28.16
N GLN A 277 -3.41 4.82 27.26
CA GLN A 277 -2.72 6.11 27.28
C GLN A 277 -3.63 7.31 27.01
N TYR A 278 -4.83 7.08 26.44
CA TYR A 278 -5.83 8.12 26.16
C TYR A 278 -7.02 8.11 27.14
N ALA A 279 -6.88 7.53 28.33
CA ALA A 279 -8.02 7.33 29.26
C ALA A 279 -8.78 8.62 29.58
N GLU A 280 -8.09 9.74 29.79
CA GLU A 280 -8.71 11.06 30.05
C GLU A 280 -9.44 11.57 28.81
N ALA A 281 -8.78 11.55 27.64
CA ALA A 281 -9.38 11.96 26.37
C ALA A 281 -10.60 11.08 25.99
N ILE A 282 -10.58 9.79 26.32
CA ILE A 282 -11.73 8.88 26.12
C ILE A 282 -12.90 9.27 27.03
N ALA A 283 -12.64 9.61 28.28
CA ALA A 283 -13.70 10.05 29.20
C ALA A 283 -14.37 11.35 28.70
N GLU A 284 -13.58 12.30 28.23
CA GLU A 284 -14.09 13.55 27.63
C GLU A 284 -14.84 13.25 26.29
N ALA A 285 -14.33 12.37 25.44
CA ALA A 285 -15.01 11.97 24.20
C ALA A 285 -16.37 11.34 24.47
N LYS A 286 -16.47 10.47 25.49
CA LYS A 286 -17.76 9.91 25.95
C LYS A 286 -18.73 10.99 26.37
N ALA A 287 -18.28 12.01 27.13
CA ALA A 287 -19.11 13.12 27.55
C ALA A 287 -19.62 13.94 26.35
N ARG A 288 -18.74 14.31 25.42
CA ARG A 288 -19.13 15.03 24.20
C ARG A 288 -20.12 14.25 23.34
N LEU A 289 -19.92 12.95 23.16
CA LEU A 289 -20.83 12.10 22.39
C LEU A 289 -22.19 11.92 23.09
N ALA A 290 -22.23 11.93 24.44
CA ALA A 290 -23.46 11.84 25.21
C ALA A 290 -24.33 13.12 25.12
N GLU A 291 -23.74 14.28 24.83
CA GLU A 291 -24.49 15.52 24.59
C GLU A 291 -25.42 15.45 23.37
N GLY A 292 -25.23 14.47 22.50
CA GLY A 292 -26.07 14.20 21.30
C GLY A 292 -25.92 15.23 20.17
N LYS A 293 -25.00 16.18 20.32
CA LYS A 293 -24.67 17.14 19.25
C LYS A 293 -23.74 16.46 18.25
N ARG A 294 -24.32 15.81 17.24
CA ARG A 294 -23.56 15.20 16.16
C ARG A 294 -23.49 16.09 14.94
N VAL A 295 -22.35 16.04 14.25
CA VAL A 295 -22.23 16.61 12.92
C VAL A 295 -23.22 15.88 12.00
N PRO A 296 -24.10 16.59 11.27
CA PRO A 296 -25.05 15.96 10.39
C PRO A 296 -24.32 15.13 9.32
N THR A 297 -24.67 13.85 9.23
CA THR A 297 -24.25 13.02 8.10
C THR A 297 -25.02 13.49 6.88
N LYS A 298 -24.34 13.71 5.76
CA LYS A 298 -25.01 13.96 4.49
C LYS A 298 -25.75 12.70 4.09
N GLU A 299 -27.05 12.81 3.90
CA GLU A 299 -27.90 11.68 3.49
C GLU A 299 -27.40 11.13 2.14
N GLY A 300 -27.24 9.83 2.04
CA GLY A 300 -26.69 9.18 0.85
C GLY A 300 -25.18 9.35 0.64
N TYR A 301 -24.49 10.12 1.48
CA TYR A 301 -23.04 10.31 1.40
C TYR A 301 -22.32 9.31 2.31
N GLN A 302 -21.66 8.34 1.70
CA GLN A 302 -20.91 7.32 2.45
C GLN A 302 -19.41 7.68 2.62
N GLY A 303 -19.03 8.92 2.31
CA GLY A 303 -17.63 9.37 2.24
C GLY A 303 -16.95 8.88 0.96
N ALA A 304 -16.05 9.68 0.41
CA ALA A 304 -15.36 9.34 -0.84
C ALA A 304 -14.42 8.12 -0.71
N ALA A 305 -14.11 7.71 0.52
CA ALA A 305 -13.35 6.49 0.78
C ALA A 305 -14.24 5.25 0.96
N ARG A 306 -15.54 5.43 1.12
CA ARG A 306 -16.49 4.33 1.33
C ARG A 306 -17.19 3.99 0.03
N LEU A 307 -16.80 2.88 -0.52
CA LEU A 307 -17.62 2.18 -1.50
C LEU A 307 -18.74 1.43 -0.77
N HIS A 308 -19.81 1.08 -1.50
CA HIS A 308 -20.84 0.21 -0.97
C HIS A 308 -20.20 -1.03 -0.34
N VAL A 309 -20.45 -1.22 0.95
CA VAL A 309 -19.98 -2.42 1.65
C VAL A 309 -20.89 -3.55 1.17
N LYS A 310 -20.38 -4.36 0.26
CA LYS A 310 -21.08 -5.55 -0.21
C LYS A 310 -21.30 -6.50 0.96
N SER A 311 -22.48 -7.08 1.04
CA SER A 311 -22.74 -8.17 1.97
C SER A 311 -21.83 -9.38 1.67
N VAL A 312 -21.69 -10.28 2.62
CA VAL A 312 -20.91 -11.53 2.42
C VAL A 312 -21.49 -12.31 1.22
N GLU A 313 -22.81 -12.34 1.07
CA GLU A 313 -23.47 -13.00 -0.04
C GLU A 313 -23.17 -12.35 -1.40
N GLU A 314 -23.18 -11.02 -1.48
CA GLU A 314 -22.80 -10.31 -2.70
C GLU A 314 -21.32 -10.56 -3.06
N MET A 315 -20.44 -10.60 -2.07
CA MET A 315 -19.02 -10.90 -2.28
C MET A 315 -18.78 -12.35 -2.73
N MET A 316 -19.54 -13.30 -2.22
CA MET A 316 -19.49 -14.70 -2.67
C MET A 316 -19.97 -14.85 -4.10
N GLN A 317 -21.05 -14.16 -4.49
CA GLN A 317 -21.56 -14.14 -5.86
C GLN A 317 -20.54 -13.56 -6.85
N ASP A 318 -19.86 -12.47 -6.48
CA ASP A 318 -18.81 -11.89 -7.30
C ASP A 318 -17.61 -12.82 -7.48
N ARG A 319 -17.22 -13.53 -6.43
CA ARG A 319 -16.15 -14.53 -6.48
C ARG A 319 -16.50 -15.69 -7.41
N GLU A 320 -17.74 -16.18 -7.34
CA GLU A 320 -18.21 -17.23 -8.23
C GLU A 320 -18.31 -16.75 -9.69
N ALA A 321 -18.70 -15.49 -9.92
CA ALA A 321 -18.73 -14.89 -11.24
C ALA A 321 -17.31 -14.71 -11.80
N ALA A 322 -16.37 -14.22 -10.99
CA ALA A 322 -14.97 -14.09 -11.38
C ALA A 322 -14.32 -15.45 -11.71
N ASN A 323 -14.58 -16.48 -10.90
CA ASN A 323 -14.09 -17.83 -11.15
C ASN A 323 -14.68 -18.47 -12.41
N ARG A 324 -15.95 -18.20 -12.72
CA ARG A 324 -16.59 -18.64 -13.98
C ARG A 324 -15.92 -17.99 -15.20
N ASN A 325 -15.68 -16.68 -15.14
CA ASN A 325 -15.05 -15.94 -16.23
C ASN A 325 -13.58 -16.37 -16.45
N ALA A 326 -12.83 -16.65 -15.36
CA ALA A 326 -11.48 -17.19 -15.45
C ALA A 326 -11.46 -18.60 -16.09
N GLY A 327 -12.40 -19.47 -15.72
CA GLY A 327 -12.53 -20.81 -16.28
C GLY A 327 -12.95 -20.81 -17.77
N GLU A 328 -13.71 -19.81 -18.21
CA GLU A 328 -14.08 -19.64 -19.62
C GLU A 328 -12.94 -19.09 -20.46
N SER A 329 -12.10 -18.19 -19.89
CA SER A 329 -10.93 -17.68 -20.58
C SER A 329 -9.85 -18.76 -20.82
N ASP A 330 -9.68 -19.67 -19.86
CA ASP A 330 -8.75 -20.80 -20.02
C ASP A 330 -9.25 -21.84 -21.03
N LYS A 331 -10.53 -22.12 -21.05
CA LYS A 331 -11.13 -22.99 -22.09
C LYS A 331 -11.09 -22.37 -23.48
N GLY A 332 -11.14 -21.04 -23.58
CA GLY A 332 -10.96 -20.31 -24.84
C GLY A 332 -9.52 -20.43 -25.36
N LYS A 333 -8.52 -20.36 -24.48
CA LYS A 333 -7.10 -20.52 -24.82
C LYS A 333 -6.75 -21.96 -25.19
N GLU A 334 -7.35 -22.98 -24.57
CA GLU A 334 -7.15 -24.37 -24.98
C GLU A 334 -7.80 -24.69 -26.33
N ARG A 335 -8.98 -24.16 -26.63
CA ARG A 335 -9.63 -24.34 -27.95
C ARG A 335 -8.84 -23.66 -29.08
N ALA A 336 -8.23 -22.51 -28.82
CA ALA A 336 -7.37 -21.85 -29.82
C ALA A 336 -6.07 -22.58 -30.08
N LYS A 337 -5.56 -23.40 -29.15
CA LYS A 337 -4.35 -24.22 -29.31
C LYS A 337 -4.61 -25.54 -30.06
N VAL A 338 -5.87 -25.99 -30.16
CA VAL A 338 -6.27 -27.25 -30.83
C VAL A 338 -6.71 -27.02 -32.29
N SER A 339 -6.93 -25.76 -32.68
CA SER A 339 -7.41 -25.37 -34.01
C SER A 339 -6.37 -24.60 -34.85
N GLY A 340 -5.06 -24.64 -34.46
CA GLY A 340 -3.97 -24.00 -35.18
C GLY A 340 -2.93 -25.04 -35.71
#